data_276b04de6e8a3cbcd75409a9632ee2a2
#
_entry.id   276b04de6e8a3cbcd75409a9632ee2a2
#
_cell.length_a   1.000
_cell.length_b   1.000
_cell.length_c   1.000
_cell.angle_alpha   90.00
_cell.angle_beta   90.00
_cell.angle_gamma   90.00
#
_symmetry.space_group_name_H-M   'P 1'
#
loop_
_entity.id
_entity.type
_entity.pdbx_description
1 polymer ?
#
loop_
_entity_poly.entity_id
_entity_poly.type
_entity_poly.pdbx_seq_one_letter_code
_entity_poly.pdbx_strand_id
1 'polypeptide(L)'
;MKLKKEITPEVEFKTLIKLFYLFGFGVMSWIPRFPDIKAHLGITNGQFGSILSIGNIGGFVSLLLVGHAVHKYGTYKVLVASTFLLYLSFSLIVIVKSTLIFAFLIFVVGFSVSSFHIAVNTQAFDSQNRMTKPIIVKLHGVWTAGAVSTGLLSGILINFISARAQLISIFLVILTLKMIFINKIRVRSLMPSQEDDHFSVKEMFTGLNVDWLIGGGMICAMYLEISMGDWSNIFGREYLGIKGGLITIPYVLFMSAMIVGRLGISRILKWLPINKAANYGSVIGGSTFIMGILISILIGRDHPIIALAIFAICSVIGGLGTSFVVPSFFNAATQRSSLPSAVVIGHIGLVNNVLLFSGKWIVAWTAQFTSLAIALLIPGVMAISVPLFSRSLVSRNTEN
;
A
#
# COMPACT_ATOMS: atom_id res chain seq x y z
N MET A 1 41.52 -15.84 -3.40
CA MET A 1 40.05 -16.04 -3.20
C MET A 1 39.69 -15.46 -1.84
N LYS A 2 39.18 -14.21 -1.78
CA LYS A 2 38.76 -13.58 -0.50
C LYS A 2 37.57 -14.37 0.03
N LEU A 3 37.72 -15.02 1.19
CA LEU A 3 36.66 -15.65 1.95
C LEU A 3 35.50 -14.61 2.08
N LYS A 4 34.38 -14.89 1.44
CA LYS A 4 33.16 -14.08 1.62
C LYS A 4 32.83 -14.14 3.11
N LYS A 5 32.97 -13.02 3.81
CA LYS A 5 32.66 -12.90 5.23
C LYS A 5 31.19 -13.31 5.42
N GLU A 6 30.96 -14.46 6.03
CA GLU A 6 29.60 -14.91 6.37
C GLU A 6 28.96 -13.86 7.26
N ILE A 7 27.78 -13.39 6.87
CA ILE A 7 27.00 -12.51 7.71
C ILE A 7 26.14 -13.35 8.66
N THR A 8 26.04 -12.93 9.93
CA THR A 8 25.19 -13.62 10.89
C THR A 8 23.70 -13.38 10.62
N PRO A 9 22.78 -14.25 11.09
CA PRO A 9 21.34 -14.05 10.96
C PRO A 9 20.88 -12.70 11.53
N GLU A 10 21.51 -12.22 12.61
CA GLU A 10 21.21 -10.92 13.21
C GLU A 10 21.59 -9.74 12.30
N VAL A 11 22.72 -9.85 11.59
CA VAL A 11 23.14 -8.83 10.60
C VAL A 11 22.22 -8.82 9.39
N GLU A 12 21.78 -10.01 8.94
CA GLU A 12 20.77 -10.12 7.90
C GLU A 12 19.46 -9.46 8.31
N PHE A 13 18.93 -9.80 9.49
CA PHE A 13 17.70 -9.20 10.03
C PHE A 13 17.78 -7.68 10.14
N LYS A 14 18.88 -7.14 10.71
CA LYS A 14 19.12 -5.69 10.75
C LYS A 14 19.15 -5.05 9.36
N THR A 15 19.60 -5.78 8.36
CA THR A 15 19.64 -5.30 6.97
C THR A 15 18.24 -5.35 6.34
N LEU A 16 17.46 -6.40 6.61
CA LEU A 16 16.04 -6.47 6.19
C LEU A 16 15.21 -5.34 6.80
N ILE A 17 15.41 -4.98 8.07
CA ILE A 17 14.79 -3.81 8.70
C ILE A 17 15.06 -2.55 7.85
N LYS A 18 16.30 -2.31 7.46
CA LYS A 18 16.64 -1.14 6.62
C LYS A 18 16.01 -1.20 5.23
N LEU A 19 15.97 -2.38 4.61
CA LEU A 19 15.33 -2.56 3.31
C LEU A 19 13.81 -2.32 3.36
N PHE A 20 13.12 -2.82 4.39
CA PHE A 20 11.69 -2.58 4.58
C PHE A 20 11.39 -1.11 4.86
N TYR A 21 12.19 -0.44 5.71
CA TYR A 21 12.06 0.99 5.95
C TYR A 21 12.20 1.80 4.66
N LEU A 22 13.31 1.58 3.91
CA LEU A 22 13.57 2.26 2.65
C LEU A 22 12.53 1.94 1.57
N PHE A 23 11.95 0.75 1.63
CA PHE A 23 10.88 0.37 0.72
C PHE A 23 9.62 1.20 0.99
N GLY A 24 9.16 1.26 2.25
CA GLY A 24 8.01 2.11 2.62
C GLY A 24 8.28 3.59 2.38
N PHE A 25 9.44 4.08 2.77
CA PHE A 25 9.86 5.46 2.57
C PHE A 25 9.85 5.83 1.08
N GLY A 26 10.49 5.01 0.22
CA GLY A 26 10.64 5.32 -1.20
C GLY A 26 9.34 5.21 -1.99
N VAL A 27 8.57 4.14 -1.75
CA VAL A 27 7.31 3.91 -2.49
C VAL A 27 6.25 4.96 -2.13
N MET A 28 6.23 5.46 -0.89
CA MET A 28 5.22 6.44 -0.46
C MET A 28 5.66 7.90 -0.65
N SER A 29 6.93 8.17 -1.05
CA SER A 29 7.49 9.52 -1.13
C SER A 29 6.86 10.42 -2.19
N TRP A 30 6.27 9.86 -3.24
CA TRP A 30 5.66 10.61 -4.33
C TRP A 30 4.20 10.99 -4.08
N ILE A 31 3.51 10.29 -3.16
CA ILE A 31 2.10 10.53 -2.82
C ILE A 31 1.83 11.99 -2.41
N PRO A 32 2.62 12.63 -1.53
CA PRO A 32 2.41 14.04 -1.19
C PRO A 32 2.58 15.00 -2.37
N ARG A 33 3.25 14.56 -3.44
CA ARG A 33 3.49 15.33 -4.67
C ARG A 33 2.51 15.01 -5.81
N PHE A 34 1.47 14.22 -5.58
CA PHE A 34 0.44 13.93 -6.60
C PHE A 34 -0.18 15.19 -7.21
N PRO A 35 -0.53 16.23 -6.43
CA PRO A 35 -1.03 17.46 -7.02
C PRO A 35 -0.02 18.11 -7.99
N ASP A 36 1.28 18.10 -7.64
CA ASP A 36 2.33 18.69 -8.47
C ASP A 36 2.56 17.85 -9.75
N ILE A 37 2.56 16.51 -9.64
CA ILE A 37 2.72 15.60 -10.78
C ILE A 37 1.54 15.74 -11.74
N LYS A 38 0.31 15.75 -11.22
CA LYS A 38 -0.90 15.92 -12.00
C LYS A 38 -0.91 17.25 -12.75
N ALA A 39 -0.57 18.35 -12.06
CA ALA A 39 -0.47 19.68 -12.65
C ALA A 39 0.62 19.76 -13.74
N HIS A 40 1.78 19.10 -13.52
CA HIS A 40 2.86 19.03 -14.51
C HIS A 40 2.44 18.32 -15.81
N LEU A 41 1.60 17.30 -15.69
CA LEU A 41 1.06 16.56 -16.84
C LEU A 41 -0.13 17.28 -17.51
N GLY A 42 -0.76 18.23 -16.83
CA GLY A 42 -1.95 18.93 -17.32
C GLY A 42 -3.17 18.03 -17.51
N ILE A 43 -3.31 16.95 -16.72
CA ILE A 43 -4.36 15.95 -16.85
C ILE A 43 -5.47 16.11 -15.81
N THR A 44 -6.65 15.60 -16.14
CA THR A 44 -7.83 15.64 -15.30
C THR A 44 -7.81 14.60 -14.17
N ASN A 45 -8.74 14.66 -13.22
CA ASN A 45 -8.88 13.68 -12.15
C ASN A 45 -9.19 12.28 -12.71
N GLY A 46 -10.09 12.18 -13.69
CA GLY A 46 -10.43 10.93 -14.35
C GLY A 46 -9.21 10.30 -15.03
N GLN A 47 -8.44 11.08 -15.78
CA GLN A 47 -7.21 10.61 -16.43
C GLN A 47 -6.16 10.18 -15.42
N PHE A 48 -5.90 11.01 -14.39
CA PHE A 48 -4.89 10.72 -13.36
C PHE A 48 -5.20 9.42 -12.62
N GLY A 49 -6.42 9.27 -12.09
CA GLY A 49 -6.80 8.05 -11.37
C GLY A 49 -6.87 6.81 -12.26
N SER A 50 -7.30 6.95 -13.54
CA SER A 50 -7.24 5.85 -14.51
C SER A 50 -5.80 5.38 -14.73
N ILE A 51 -4.86 6.31 -14.84
CA ILE A 51 -3.44 5.95 -15.00
C ILE A 51 -2.89 5.32 -13.72
N LEU A 52 -3.21 5.85 -12.54
CA LEU A 52 -2.81 5.21 -11.27
C LEU A 52 -3.35 3.78 -11.15
N SER A 53 -4.53 3.50 -11.72
CA SER A 53 -5.10 2.15 -11.76
C SER A 53 -4.26 1.18 -12.60
N ILE A 54 -3.56 1.65 -13.64
CA ILE A 54 -2.67 0.82 -14.48
C ILE A 54 -1.55 0.20 -13.64
N GLY A 55 -1.13 0.83 -12.55
CA GLY A 55 -0.18 0.25 -11.60
C GLY A 55 -0.65 -1.10 -11.02
N ASN A 56 -1.97 -1.26 -10.79
CA ASN A 56 -2.51 -2.54 -10.31
C ASN A 56 -2.40 -3.64 -11.37
N ILE A 57 -2.49 -3.30 -12.67
CA ILE A 57 -2.24 -4.26 -13.77
C ILE A 57 -0.77 -4.69 -13.73
N GLY A 58 0.17 -3.77 -13.54
CA GLY A 58 1.59 -4.10 -13.37
C GLY A 58 1.82 -5.01 -12.17
N GLY A 59 1.19 -4.70 -11.02
CA GLY A 59 1.23 -5.55 -9.82
C GLY A 59 0.67 -6.95 -10.06
N PHE A 60 -0.46 -7.05 -10.77
CA PHE A 60 -1.08 -8.31 -11.14
C PHE A 60 -0.15 -9.17 -12.02
N VAL A 61 0.44 -8.58 -13.06
CA VAL A 61 1.41 -9.27 -13.93
C VAL A 61 2.63 -9.75 -13.12
N SER A 62 3.09 -8.93 -12.17
CA SER A 62 4.18 -9.32 -11.28
C SER A 62 3.82 -10.54 -10.41
N LEU A 63 2.61 -10.60 -9.84
CA LEU A 63 2.15 -11.75 -9.06
C LEU A 63 2.18 -13.06 -9.86
N LEU A 64 1.88 -12.98 -11.16
CA LEU A 64 1.90 -14.15 -12.05
C LEU A 64 3.34 -14.61 -12.37
N LEU A 65 4.30 -13.70 -12.51
CA LEU A 65 5.61 -14.01 -13.11
C LEU A 65 6.75 -14.09 -12.10
N VAL A 66 6.69 -13.28 -11.02
CA VAL A 66 7.86 -13.04 -10.19
C VAL A 66 8.15 -14.18 -9.22
N GLY A 67 7.12 -14.94 -8.81
CA GLY A 67 7.34 -16.18 -8.05
C GLY A 67 8.28 -17.12 -8.78
N HIS A 68 8.00 -17.37 -10.07
CA HIS A 68 8.86 -18.17 -10.95
C HIS A 68 10.24 -17.52 -11.16
N ALA A 69 10.29 -16.19 -11.34
CA ALA A 69 11.56 -15.48 -11.47
C ALA A 69 12.45 -15.60 -10.21
N VAL A 70 11.86 -15.57 -9.02
CA VAL A 70 12.57 -15.79 -7.74
C VAL A 70 13.10 -17.23 -7.67
N HIS A 71 12.28 -18.22 -8.05
CA HIS A 71 12.70 -19.62 -8.11
C HIS A 71 13.87 -19.82 -9.08
N LYS A 72 13.74 -19.31 -10.32
CA LYS A 72 14.72 -19.51 -11.38
C LYS A 72 16.01 -18.69 -11.22
N TYR A 73 15.93 -17.47 -10.70
CA TYR A 73 17.07 -16.53 -10.66
C TYR A 73 17.57 -16.21 -9.26
N GLY A 74 16.82 -16.61 -8.22
CA GLY A 74 17.07 -16.30 -6.82
C GLY A 74 16.61 -14.90 -6.39
N THR A 75 16.46 -14.71 -5.08
CA THR A 75 15.95 -13.43 -4.52
C THR A 75 16.86 -12.24 -4.82
N TYR A 76 18.18 -12.42 -4.85
CA TYR A 76 19.14 -11.33 -5.07
C TYR A 76 18.93 -10.63 -6.42
N LYS A 77 18.84 -11.39 -7.52
CA LYS A 77 18.69 -10.79 -8.86
C LYS A 77 17.36 -10.06 -9.01
N VAL A 78 16.29 -10.63 -8.46
CA VAL A 78 14.95 -10.01 -8.50
C VAL A 78 14.93 -8.73 -7.68
N LEU A 79 15.53 -8.71 -6.48
CA LEU A 79 15.65 -7.50 -5.65
C LEU A 79 16.42 -6.38 -6.35
N VAL A 80 17.55 -6.70 -7.01
CA VAL A 80 18.36 -5.73 -7.78
C VAL A 80 17.54 -5.17 -8.93
N ALA A 81 17.00 -6.04 -9.79
CA ALA A 81 16.26 -5.62 -10.99
C ALA A 81 15.03 -4.79 -10.64
N SER A 82 14.21 -5.25 -9.69
CA SER A 82 13.00 -4.53 -9.26
C SER A 82 13.33 -3.19 -8.60
N THR A 83 14.41 -3.11 -7.80
CA THR A 83 14.85 -1.84 -7.20
C THR A 83 15.28 -0.85 -8.28
N PHE A 84 16.09 -1.28 -9.25
CA PHE A 84 16.55 -0.40 -10.32
C PHE A 84 15.40 0.10 -11.18
N LEU A 85 14.53 -0.81 -11.65
CA LEU A 85 13.36 -0.45 -12.47
C LEU A 85 12.42 0.51 -11.74
N LEU A 86 12.18 0.27 -10.45
CA LEU A 86 11.30 1.11 -9.62
C LEU A 86 11.78 2.55 -9.55
N TYR A 87 13.03 2.75 -9.12
CA TYR A 87 13.52 4.10 -8.87
C TYR A 87 13.93 4.84 -10.15
N LEU A 88 14.29 4.11 -11.21
CA LEU A 88 14.40 4.69 -12.55
C LEU A 88 13.04 5.22 -13.03
N SER A 89 11.99 4.40 -12.93
CA SER A 89 10.64 4.81 -13.34
C SER A 89 10.13 6.00 -12.53
N PHE A 90 10.30 5.98 -11.21
CA PHE A 90 9.94 7.11 -10.36
C PHE A 90 10.70 8.40 -10.71
N SER A 91 11.98 8.31 -11.06
CA SER A 91 12.78 9.47 -11.48
C SER A 91 12.29 10.04 -12.83
N LEU A 92 11.85 9.17 -13.74
CA LEU A 92 11.32 9.58 -15.03
C LEU A 92 9.91 10.20 -14.93
N ILE A 93 9.06 9.70 -14.03
CA ILE A 93 7.68 10.19 -13.82
C ILE A 93 7.62 11.70 -13.60
N VAL A 94 8.58 12.28 -12.88
CA VAL A 94 8.58 13.73 -12.57
C VAL A 94 9.16 14.61 -13.70
N ILE A 95 9.63 13.98 -14.78
CA ILE A 95 10.26 14.66 -15.93
C ILE A 95 9.36 14.60 -17.15
N VAL A 96 8.69 13.46 -17.37
CA VAL A 96 7.89 13.23 -18.57
C VAL A 96 6.64 14.11 -18.62
N LYS A 97 6.29 14.55 -19.83
CA LYS A 97 5.06 15.31 -20.11
C LYS A 97 4.02 14.47 -20.87
N SER A 98 4.45 13.39 -21.51
CA SER A 98 3.55 12.51 -22.25
C SER A 98 2.74 11.64 -21.31
N THR A 99 1.42 11.75 -21.39
CA THR A 99 0.47 10.92 -20.62
C THR A 99 0.63 9.41 -20.90
N LEU A 100 0.96 9.06 -22.16
CA LEU A 100 1.19 7.65 -22.54
C LEU A 100 2.46 7.11 -21.89
N ILE A 101 3.56 7.88 -21.90
CA ILE A 101 4.80 7.46 -21.23
C ILE A 101 4.58 7.39 -19.73
N PHE A 102 3.86 8.33 -19.14
CA PHE A 102 3.49 8.30 -17.74
C PHE A 102 2.70 7.04 -17.38
N ALA A 103 1.70 6.65 -18.18
CA ALA A 103 0.91 5.44 -18.00
C ALA A 103 1.79 4.18 -18.06
N PHE A 104 2.71 4.09 -19.03
CA PHE A 104 3.68 3.01 -19.10
C PHE A 104 4.59 2.95 -17.87
N LEU A 105 5.10 4.09 -17.41
CA LEU A 105 5.93 4.15 -16.20
C LEU A 105 5.16 3.72 -14.95
N ILE A 106 3.87 4.07 -14.83
CA ILE A 106 3.00 3.60 -13.73
C ILE A 106 2.82 2.09 -13.76
N PHE A 107 2.65 1.48 -14.95
CA PHE A 107 2.65 0.03 -15.08
C PHE A 107 3.96 -0.58 -14.56
N VAL A 108 5.10 -0.03 -14.98
CA VAL A 108 6.44 -0.51 -14.54
C VAL A 108 6.63 -0.30 -13.03
N VAL A 109 6.15 0.80 -12.47
CA VAL A 109 6.15 1.05 -11.02
C VAL A 109 5.36 -0.04 -10.29
N GLY A 110 4.12 -0.31 -10.70
CA GLY A 110 3.30 -1.34 -10.07
C GLY A 110 3.93 -2.72 -10.15
N PHE A 111 4.45 -3.09 -11.33
CA PHE A 111 5.20 -4.33 -11.54
C PHE A 111 6.42 -4.42 -10.61
N SER A 112 7.21 -3.35 -10.53
CA SER A 112 8.46 -3.33 -9.76
C SER A 112 8.22 -3.32 -8.24
N VAL A 113 7.20 -2.58 -7.76
CA VAL A 113 6.77 -2.57 -6.35
C VAL A 113 6.38 -3.99 -5.91
N SER A 114 5.52 -4.65 -6.69
CA SER A 114 5.06 -6.01 -6.39
C SER A 114 6.22 -7.01 -6.48
N SER A 115 7.09 -6.90 -7.48
CA SER A 115 8.28 -7.75 -7.65
C SER A 115 9.23 -7.63 -6.47
N PHE A 116 9.53 -6.40 -6.04
CA PHE A 116 10.36 -6.18 -4.86
C PHE A 116 9.71 -6.74 -3.60
N HIS A 117 8.40 -6.51 -3.43
CA HIS A 117 7.63 -6.99 -2.28
C HIS A 117 7.65 -8.51 -2.18
N ILE A 118 7.45 -9.24 -3.30
CA ILE A 118 7.52 -10.70 -3.34
C ILE A 118 8.92 -11.16 -2.94
N ALA A 119 9.96 -10.66 -3.58
CA ALA A 119 11.34 -11.11 -3.35
C ALA A 119 11.85 -10.79 -1.95
N VAL A 120 11.54 -9.59 -1.39
CA VAL A 120 11.99 -9.22 -0.04
C VAL A 120 11.24 -9.99 1.04
N ASN A 121 9.94 -10.29 0.84
CA ASN A 121 9.20 -11.14 1.76
C ASN A 121 9.67 -12.60 1.70
N THR A 122 9.94 -13.15 0.52
CA THR A 122 10.54 -14.49 0.38
C THR A 122 11.85 -14.58 1.17
N GLN A 123 12.72 -13.59 1.05
CA GLN A 123 13.97 -13.51 1.82
C GLN A 123 13.71 -13.36 3.33
N ALA A 124 12.68 -12.59 3.72
CA ALA A 124 12.32 -12.39 5.12
C ALA A 124 11.74 -13.67 5.75
N PHE A 125 10.91 -14.43 5.03
CA PHE A 125 10.39 -15.73 5.48
C PHE A 125 11.53 -16.73 5.68
N ASP A 126 12.47 -16.84 4.73
CA ASP A 126 13.63 -17.70 4.86
C ASP A 126 14.51 -17.30 6.08
N SER A 127 14.74 -16.01 6.28
CA SER A 127 15.44 -15.50 7.46
C SER A 127 14.68 -15.82 8.77
N GLN A 128 13.34 -15.71 8.78
CA GLN A 128 12.51 -16.06 9.93
C GLN A 128 12.64 -17.53 10.29
N ASN A 129 12.60 -18.42 9.30
CA ASN A 129 12.75 -19.84 9.51
C ASN A 129 14.13 -20.19 10.12
N ARG A 130 15.20 -19.54 9.65
CA ARG A 130 16.55 -19.71 10.22
C ARG A 130 16.68 -19.17 11.64
N MET A 131 15.99 -18.08 11.96
CA MET A 131 16.04 -17.45 13.29
C MET A 131 15.09 -18.06 14.31
N THR A 132 14.10 -18.86 13.89
CA THR A 132 13.02 -19.39 14.72
C THR A 132 12.27 -18.33 15.53
N LYS A 133 12.18 -17.10 15.02
CA LYS A 133 11.53 -15.94 15.67
C LYS A 133 10.61 -15.24 14.70
N PRO A 134 9.41 -14.78 15.11
CA PRO A 134 8.48 -14.07 14.24
C PRO A 134 9.01 -12.66 13.93
N ILE A 135 9.63 -12.47 12.76
CA ILE A 135 10.20 -11.17 12.34
C ILE A 135 9.33 -10.42 11.32
N ILE A 136 8.46 -11.10 10.58
CA ILE A 136 7.67 -10.53 9.49
C ILE A 136 6.81 -9.35 9.96
N VAL A 137 6.08 -9.51 11.07
CA VAL A 137 5.22 -8.45 11.63
C VAL A 137 6.02 -7.18 11.93
N LYS A 138 7.22 -7.35 12.51
CA LYS A 138 8.11 -6.23 12.82
C LYS A 138 8.60 -5.53 11.54
N LEU A 139 8.93 -6.30 10.50
CA LEU A 139 9.39 -5.76 9.22
C LEU A 139 8.29 -4.92 8.54
N HIS A 140 7.05 -5.40 8.55
CA HIS A 140 5.91 -4.62 8.01
C HIS A 140 5.61 -3.36 8.85
N GLY A 141 5.76 -3.41 10.17
CA GLY A 141 5.68 -2.23 11.02
C GLY A 141 6.74 -1.17 10.66
N VAL A 142 7.97 -1.62 10.39
CA VAL A 142 9.07 -0.76 9.94
C VAL A 142 8.80 -0.16 8.56
N TRP A 143 8.20 -0.92 7.64
CA TRP A 143 7.75 -0.42 6.34
C TRP A 143 6.77 0.76 6.50
N THR A 144 5.77 0.60 7.39
CA THR A 144 4.79 1.67 7.66
C THR A 144 5.45 2.89 8.30
N ALA A 145 6.42 2.70 9.19
CA ALA A 145 7.20 3.80 9.75
C ALA A 145 7.96 4.59 8.66
N GLY A 146 8.53 3.89 7.66
CA GLY A 146 9.12 4.52 6.48
C GLY A 146 8.11 5.36 5.69
N ALA A 147 6.91 4.83 5.47
CA ALA A 147 5.83 5.53 4.77
C ALA A 147 5.40 6.82 5.48
N VAL A 148 5.24 6.78 6.80
CA VAL A 148 4.90 7.97 7.60
C VAL A 148 6.03 9.00 7.59
N SER A 149 7.28 8.53 7.76
CA SER A 149 8.46 9.41 7.76
C SER A 149 8.60 10.19 6.46
N THR A 150 8.35 9.56 5.32
CA THR A 150 8.43 10.25 4.03
C THR A 150 7.27 11.23 3.82
N GLY A 151 6.06 10.91 4.33
CA GLY A 151 4.92 11.83 4.33
C GLY A 151 5.23 13.12 5.08
N LEU A 152 5.82 13.00 6.29
CA LEU A 152 6.26 14.15 7.10
C LEU A 152 7.35 14.94 6.40
N LEU A 153 8.40 14.27 5.91
CA LEU A 153 9.49 14.93 5.19
C LEU A 153 8.99 15.66 3.96
N SER A 154 8.14 15.03 3.16
CA SER A 154 7.56 15.66 1.97
C SER A 154 6.70 16.86 2.33
N GLY A 155 5.91 16.79 3.40
CA GLY A 155 5.10 17.91 3.88
C GLY A 155 5.96 19.15 4.21
N ILE A 156 7.13 18.95 4.81
CA ILE A 156 8.09 20.03 5.07
C ILE A 156 8.70 20.54 3.75
N LEU A 157 9.22 19.63 2.92
CA LEU A 157 9.98 19.97 1.71
C LEU A 157 9.13 20.63 0.61
N ILE A 158 7.81 20.41 0.59
CA ILE A 158 6.89 21.06 -0.38
C ILE A 158 7.04 22.59 -0.36
N ASN A 159 7.35 23.16 0.79
CA ASN A 159 7.46 24.63 0.94
C ASN A 159 8.80 25.19 0.43
N PHE A 160 9.82 24.36 0.21
CA PHE A 160 11.19 24.81 -0.03
C PHE A 160 11.75 24.41 -1.39
N ILE A 161 11.36 23.24 -1.91
CA ILE A 161 11.94 22.69 -3.14
C ILE A 161 10.86 22.15 -4.09
N SER A 162 11.17 22.16 -5.38
CA SER A 162 10.26 21.63 -6.41
C SER A 162 10.06 20.13 -6.26
N ALA A 163 8.91 19.62 -6.75
CA ALA A 163 8.60 18.20 -6.77
C ALA A 163 9.69 17.38 -7.49
N ARG A 164 10.18 17.91 -8.64
CA ARG A 164 11.26 17.26 -9.40
C ARG A 164 12.53 17.11 -8.58
N ALA A 165 13.02 18.21 -7.98
CA ALA A 165 14.25 18.17 -7.18
C ALA A 165 14.10 17.22 -5.98
N GLN A 166 13.00 17.31 -5.23
CA GLN A 166 12.74 16.46 -4.09
C GLN A 166 12.72 14.96 -4.48
N LEU A 167 11.89 14.59 -5.47
CA LEU A 167 11.66 13.20 -5.78
C LEU A 167 12.88 12.55 -6.43
N ILE A 168 13.56 13.23 -7.36
CA ILE A 168 14.79 12.69 -7.96
C ILE A 168 15.87 12.47 -6.89
N SER A 169 16.08 13.45 -5.99
CA SER A 169 17.07 13.31 -4.91
C SER A 169 16.73 12.13 -3.98
N ILE A 170 15.47 12.02 -3.56
CA ILE A 170 15.01 10.91 -2.71
C ILE A 170 15.24 9.57 -3.43
N PHE A 171 14.83 9.45 -4.70
CA PHE A 171 14.93 8.19 -5.44
C PHE A 171 16.37 7.76 -5.67
N LEU A 172 17.27 8.67 -5.99
CA LEU A 172 18.70 8.38 -6.14
C LEU A 172 19.34 7.92 -4.83
N VAL A 173 19.04 8.61 -3.72
CA VAL A 173 19.53 8.23 -2.39
C VAL A 173 19.01 6.83 -2.01
N ILE A 174 17.71 6.57 -2.19
CA ILE A 174 17.11 5.29 -1.82
C ILE A 174 17.61 4.17 -2.73
N LEU A 175 17.71 4.41 -4.04
CA LEU A 175 18.30 3.44 -4.98
C LEU A 175 19.70 3.02 -4.49
N THR A 176 20.56 4.00 -4.20
CA THR A 176 21.92 3.76 -3.73
C THR A 176 21.93 2.96 -2.43
N LEU A 177 21.18 3.39 -1.42
CA LEU A 177 21.14 2.71 -0.13
C LEU A 177 20.57 1.28 -0.24
N LYS A 178 19.50 1.10 -1.02
CA LYS A 178 18.94 -0.25 -1.24
C LYS A 178 19.93 -1.15 -1.96
N MET A 179 20.63 -0.66 -2.98
CA MET A 179 21.67 -1.46 -3.64
C MET A 179 22.80 -1.88 -2.70
N ILE A 180 23.25 -0.98 -1.80
CA ILE A 180 24.23 -1.31 -0.76
C ILE A 180 23.71 -2.42 0.17
N PHE A 181 22.47 -2.30 0.65
CA PHE A 181 21.91 -3.29 1.59
C PHE A 181 21.57 -4.62 0.91
N ILE A 182 21.07 -4.61 -0.32
CA ILE A 182 20.84 -5.83 -1.12
C ILE A 182 22.18 -6.56 -1.36
N ASN A 183 23.24 -5.84 -1.72
CA ASN A 183 24.57 -6.43 -1.88
C ASN A 183 25.11 -7.00 -0.55
N LYS A 184 24.81 -6.38 0.58
CA LYS A 184 25.21 -6.87 1.90
C LYS A 184 24.59 -8.24 2.23
N ILE A 185 23.32 -8.49 1.87
CA ILE A 185 22.65 -9.77 2.13
C ILE A 185 22.86 -10.80 1.01
N ARG A 186 23.58 -10.46 -0.06
CA ARG A 186 23.77 -11.33 -1.23
C ARG A 186 24.21 -12.75 -0.88
N VAL A 187 25.06 -12.90 0.13
CA VAL A 187 25.59 -14.20 0.57
C VAL A 187 24.52 -15.10 1.18
N ARG A 188 23.47 -14.46 1.77
CA ARG A 188 22.32 -15.13 2.42
C ARG A 188 21.09 -15.18 1.52
N SER A 189 21.14 -14.59 0.34
CA SER A 189 20.01 -14.61 -0.59
C SER A 189 19.74 -16.02 -1.07
N LEU A 190 18.47 -16.36 -1.19
CA LEU A 190 18.06 -17.64 -1.76
C LEU A 190 18.63 -17.81 -3.16
N MET A 191 19.28 -18.94 -3.36
CA MET A 191 19.89 -19.30 -4.63
C MET A 191 18.80 -19.80 -5.61
N PRO A 192 19.08 -19.76 -6.93
CA PRO A 192 18.22 -20.39 -7.91
C PRO A 192 18.02 -21.87 -7.57
N SER A 193 16.79 -22.35 -7.68
CA SER A 193 16.50 -23.78 -7.61
C SER A 193 16.92 -24.47 -8.92
N GLN A 194 17.36 -25.72 -8.82
CA GLN A 194 17.61 -26.57 -9.98
C GLN A 194 16.45 -27.52 -10.27
N GLU A 195 15.43 -27.53 -9.41
CA GLU A 195 14.22 -28.30 -9.64
C GLU A 195 13.40 -27.69 -10.77
N ASP A 196 12.90 -28.52 -11.68
CA ASP A 196 11.98 -28.09 -12.74
C ASP A 196 10.68 -27.58 -12.10
N ASP A 197 10.49 -26.28 -12.17
CA ASP A 197 9.27 -25.64 -11.71
C ASP A 197 8.24 -25.73 -12.83
N HIS A 198 7.30 -26.66 -12.70
CA HIS A 198 6.14 -26.77 -13.60
C HIS A 198 5.16 -25.61 -13.34
N PHE A 199 5.66 -24.36 -13.44
CA PHE A 199 4.83 -23.18 -13.30
C PHE A 199 3.81 -23.11 -14.43
N SER A 200 2.56 -23.25 -14.09
CA SER A 200 1.43 -23.10 -15.00
C SER A 200 0.54 -21.92 -14.59
N VAL A 201 0.56 -20.85 -15.37
CA VAL A 201 -0.38 -19.73 -15.20
C VAL A 201 -1.83 -20.23 -15.25
N LYS A 202 -2.12 -21.24 -16.07
CA LYS A 202 -3.44 -21.86 -16.17
C LYS A 202 -3.86 -22.48 -14.83
N GLU A 203 -2.97 -23.17 -14.13
CA GLU A 203 -3.27 -23.78 -12.82
C GLU A 203 -3.58 -22.74 -11.75
N MET A 204 -2.95 -21.57 -11.78
CA MET A 204 -3.27 -20.46 -10.89
C MET A 204 -4.73 -20.01 -11.07
N PHE A 205 -5.25 -19.98 -12.28
CA PHE A 205 -6.64 -19.57 -12.56
C PHE A 205 -7.64 -20.70 -12.40
N THR A 206 -7.29 -21.92 -12.77
CA THR A 206 -8.19 -23.09 -12.62
C THR A 206 -8.36 -23.50 -11.16
N GLY A 207 -7.35 -23.28 -10.32
CA GLY A 207 -7.40 -23.51 -8.87
C GLY A 207 -7.87 -22.32 -8.06
N LEU A 208 -8.31 -21.21 -8.69
CA LEU A 208 -8.72 -20.00 -7.98
C LEU A 208 -9.97 -20.26 -7.14
N ASN A 209 -9.77 -20.42 -5.85
CA ASN A 209 -10.84 -20.55 -4.87
C ASN A 209 -10.79 -19.37 -3.90
N VAL A 210 -11.71 -18.43 -4.07
CA VAL A 210 -11.79 -17.21 -3.27
C VAL A 210 -13.13 -17.16 -2.55
N ASP A 211 -13.08 -17.01 -1.25
CA ASP A 211 -14.27 -16.64 -0.46
C ASP A 211 -14.62 -15.17 -0.77
N TRP A 212 -15.67 -14.98 -1.57
CA TRP A 212 -16.10 -13.66 -2.02
C TRP A 212 -16.58 -12.75 -0.89
N LEU A 213 -17.05 -13.33 0.24
CA LEU A 213 -17.38 -12.54 1.42
C LEU A 213 -16.10 -11.95 2.05
N ILE A 214 -15.03 -12.73 2.07
CA ILE A 214 -13.73 -12.24 2.54
C ILE A 214 -13.14 -11.22 1.56
N GLY A 215 -13.15 -11.51 0.26
CA GLY A 215 -12.66 -10.58 -0.77
C GLY A 215 -13.42 -9.26 -0.76
N GLY A 216 -14.75 -9.31 -0.72
CA GLY A 216 -15.61 -8.12 -0.65
C GLY A 216 -15.40 -7.30 0.63
N GLY A 217 -15.31 -7.98 1.79
CA GLY A 217 -15.04 -7.30 3.06
C GLY A 217 -13.67 -6.65 3.09
N MET A 218 -12.66 -7.32 2.51
CA MET A 218 -11.30 -6.81 2.46
C MET A 218 -11.18 -5.57 1.58
N ILE A 219 -11.80 -5.55 0.39
CA ILE A 219 -11.77 -4.37 -0.47
C ILE A 219 -12.51 -3.20 0.17
N CYS A 220 -13.67 -3.44 0.79
CA CYS A 220 -14.41 -2.41 1.52
C CYS A 220 -13.59 -1.78 2.65
N ALA A 221 -12.83 -2.59 3.38
CA ALA A 221 -11.97 -2.12 4.46
C ALA A 221 -10.72 -1.39 3.98
N MET A 222 -10.09 -1.86 2.88
CA MET A 222 -8.82 -1.35 2.38
C MET A 222 -8.99 -0.05 1.59
N TYR A 223 -10.16 0.17 1.00
CA TYR A 223 -10.36 1.22 0.02
C TYR A 223 -10.23 2.63 0.61
N LEU A 224 -10.55 2.80 1.90
CA LEU A 224 -10.35 4.06 2.61
C LEU A 224 -8.86 4.44 2.69
N GLU A 225 -7.99 3.48 3.05
CA GLU A 225 -6.53 3.66 3.11
C GLU A 225 -5.97 4.08 1.75
N ILE A 226 -6.39 3.38 0.69
CA ILE A 226 -5.94 3.66 -0.68
C ILE A 226 -6.40 5.03 -1.15
N SER A 227 -7.66 5.39 -0.91
CA SER A 227 -8.18 6.69 -1.31
C SER A 227 -7.54 7.85 -0.55
N MET A 228 -7.17 7.65 0.71
CA MET A 228 -6.38 8.62 1.46
C MET A 228 -5.01 8.86 0.82
N GLY A 229 -4.33 7.81 0.37
CA GLY A 229 -3.07 7.94 -0.37
C GLY A 229 -3.25 8.64 -1.72
N ASP A 230 -4.21 8.21 -2.51
CA ASP A 230 -4.37 8.69 -3.88
C ASP A 230 -4.91 10.14 -3.95
N TRP A 231 -5.81 10.51 -3.04
CA TRP A 231 -6.65 11.71 -3.22
C TRP A 231 -6.58 12.76 -2.12
N SER A 232 -6.15 12.45 -0.89
CA SER A 232 -6.21 13.43 0.21
C SER A 232 -5.39 14.69 -0.05
N ASN A 233 -4.20 14.55 -0.65
CA ASN A 233 -3.35 15.70 -0.99
C ASN A 233 -3.92 16.52 -2.15
N ILE A 234 -4.54 15.85 -3.14
CA ILE A 234 -5.24 16.51 -4.25
C ILE A 234 -6.47 17.26 -3.72
N PHE A 235 -7.22 16.64 -2.78
CA PHE A 235 -8.35 17.27 -2.14
C PHE A 235 -7.96 18.56 -1.41
N GLY A 236 -6.90 18.52 -0.60
CA GLY A 236 -6.38 19.71 0.06
C GLY A 236 -5.94 20.81 -0.91
N ARG A 237 -5.28 20.45 -2.03
CA ARG A 237 -4.77 21.38 -3.02
C ARG A 237 -5.86 21.93 -3.96
N GLU A 238 -6.66 21.06 -4.56
CA GLU A 238 -7.57 21.42 -5.64
C GLU A 238 -8.97 21.79 -5.16
N TYR A 239 -9.47 21.10 -4.12
CA TYR A 239 -10.80 21.36 -3.59
C TYR A 239 -10.81 22.46 -2.52
N LEU A 240 -9.88 22.40 -1.55
CA LEU A 240 -9.77 23.40 -0.48
C LEU A 240 -8.88 24.59 -0.87
N GLY A 241 -8.15 24.55 -1.99
CA GLY A 241 -7.28 25.63 -2.46
C GLY A 241 -6.05 25.89 -1.61
N ILE A 242 -5.67 24.95 -0.72
CA ILE A 242 -4.57 25.14 0.22
C ILE A 242 -3.24 24.90 -0.47
N LYS A 243 -2.31 25.86 -0.29
CA LYS A 243 -0.95 25.79 -0.81
C LYS A 243 0.01 25.25 0.26
N GLY A 244 1.15 24.72 -0.20
CA GLY A 244 2.21 24.23 0.69
C GLY A 244 1.93 22.88 1.35
N GLY A 245 2.72 22.56 2.37
CA GLY A 245 2.80 21.22 2.96
C GLY A 245 1.64 20.84 3.88
N LEU A 246 0.80 21.79 4.29
CA LEU A 246 -0.35 21.50 5.16
C LEU A 246 -1.28 20.44 4.56
N ILE A 247 -1.37 20.34 3.23
CA ILE A 247 -2.19 19.36 2.52
C ILE A 247 -1.83 17.91 2.86
N THR A 248 -0.61 17.66 3.37
CA THR A 248 -0.17 16.30 3.72
C THR A 248 -0.65 15.84 5.10
N ILE A 249 -1.11 16.75 5.95
CA ILE A 249 -1.49 16.46 7.34
C ILE A 249 -2.56 15.36 7.44
N PRO A 250 -3.69 15.40 6.69
CA PRO A 250 -4.70 14.35 6.79
C PRO A 250 -4.15 12.97 6.47
N TYR A 251 -3.34 12.83 5.42
CA TYR A 251 -2.71 11.57 5.03
C TYR A 251 -1.76 11.05 6.11
N VAL A 252 -0.87 11.90 6.60
CA VAL A 252 0.14 11.53 7.61
C VAL A 252 -0.53 11.12 8.92
N LEU A 253 -1.54 11.86 9.37
CA LEU A 253 -2.29 11.54 10.58
C LEU A 253 -3.11 10.25 10.42
N PHE A 254 -3.74 10.03 9.26
CA PHE A 254 -4.43 8.78 8.95
C PHE A 254 -3.49 7.59 9.03
N MET A 255 -2.32 7.64 8.37
CA MET A 255 -1.33 6.56 8.37
C MET A 255 -0.74 6.32 9.77
N SER A 256 -0.51 7.39 10.55
CA SER A 256 -0.06 7.27 11.93
C SER A 256 -1.12 6.61 12.82
N ALA A 257 -2.38 6.97 12.65
CA ALA A 257 -3.52 6.36 13.34
C ALA A 257 -3.67 4.88 13.00
N MET A 258 -3.43 4.49 11.74
CA MET A 258 -3.39 3.09 11.31
C MET A 258 -2.35 2.27 12.09
N ILE A 259 -1.16 2.83 12.32
CA ILE A 259 -0.12 2.16 13.14
C ILE A 259 -0.62 1.97 14.57
N VAL A 260 -1.12 3.05 15.19
CA VAL A 260 -1.63 3.01 16.57
C VAL A 260 -2.76 1.99 16.72
N GLY A 261 -3.71 1.96 15.78
CA GLY A 261 -4.82 1.03 15.80
C GLY A 261 -4.37 -0.43 15.65
N ARG A 262 -3.41 -0.72 14.74
CA ARG A 262 -2.82 -2.07 14.58
C ARG A 262 -2.09 -2.53 15.85
N LEU A 263 -1.36 -1.66 16.52
CA LEU A 263 -0.67 -1.99 17.78
C LEU A 263 -1.66 -2.14 18.95
N GLY A 264 -2.75 -1.40 18.93
CA GLY A 264 -3.74 -1.40 20.02
C GLY A 264 -4.79 -2.51 19.95
N ILE A 265 -4.94 -3.20 18.81
CA ILE A 265 -6.04 -4.15 18.57
C ILE A 265 -6.09 -5.27 19.61
N SER A 266 -4.95 -5.77 20.06
CA SER A 266 -4.89 -6.84 21.07
C SER A 266 -5.55 -6.47 22.40
N ARG A 267 -5.62 -5.18 22.74
CA ARG A 267 -6.34 -4.68 23.91
C ARG A 267 -7.83 -4.67 23.67
N ILE A 268 -8.28 -4.26 22.47
CA ILE A 268 -9.70 -4.23 22.09
C ILE A 268 -10.28 -5.63 22.06
N LEU A 269 -9.52 -6.60 21.53
CA LEU A 269 -9.95 -8.01 21.43
C LEU A 269 -10.10 -8.74 22.78
N LYS A 270 -9.65 -8.14 23.88
CA LYS A 270 -9.95 -8.64 25.23
C LYS A 270 -11.42 -8.40 25.63
N TRP A 271 -12.09 -7.43 25.00
CA TRP A 271 -13.44 -6.99 25.37
C TRP A 271 -14.47 -7.22 24.24
N LEU A 272 -14.02 -7.26 23.00
CA LEU A 272 -14.88 -7.36 21.83
C LEU A 272 -14.38 -8.45 20.88
N PRO A 273 -15.25 -9.36 20.41
CA PRO A 273 -14.90 -10.30 19.36
C PRO A 273 -14.57 -9.55 18.05
N ILE A 274 -13.70 -10.17 17.24
CA ILE A 274 -13.10 -9.53 16.06
C ILE A 274 -14.13 -8.99 15.06
N ASN A 275 -15.24 -9.69 14.83
CA ASN A 275 -16.31 -9.26 13.94
C ASN A 275 -17.01 -7.99 14.47
N LYS A 276 -17.31 -7.92 15.77
CA LYS A 276 -17.91 -6.70 16.38
C LYS A 276 -16.92 -5.55 16.38
N ALA A 277 -15.65 -5.80 16.70
CA ALA A 277 -14.61 -4.77 16.63
C ALA A 277 -14.46 -4.22 15.20
N ALA A 278 -14.47 -5.09 14.17
CA ALA A 278 -14.44 -4.70 12.76
C ALA A 278 -15.69 -3.88 12.38
N ASN A 279 -16.88 -4.28 12.83
CA ASN A 279 -18.11 -3.55 12.57
C ASN A 279 -18.09 -2.14 13.16
N TYR A 280 -17.85 -2.02 14.46
CA TYR A 280 -17.81 -0.71 15.11
C TYR A 280 -16.69 0.17 14.56
N GLY A 281 -15.49 -0.39 14.39
CA GLY A 281 -14.33 0.34 13.86
C GLY A 281 -14.60 0.90 12.46
N SER A 282 -15.08 0.06 11.55
CA SER A 282 -15.32 0.46 10.16
C SER A 282 -16.53 1.40 10.00
N VAL A 283 -17.61 1.18 10.76
CA VAL A 283 -18.78 2.08 10.72
C VAL A 283 -18.42 3.44 11.31
N ILE A 284 -17.82 3.50 12.48
CA ILE A 284 -17.39 4.76 13.10
C ILE A 284 -16.36 5.45 12.20
N GLY A 285 -15.34 4.71 11.74
CA GLY A 285 -14.30 5.25 10.88
C GLY A 285 -14.82 5.79 9.55
N GLY A 286 -15.67 5.03 8.87
CA GLY A 286 -16.30 5.45 7.62
C GLY A 286 -17.25 6.63 7.78
N SER A 287 -18.09 6.62 8.83
CA SER A 287 -19.03 7.71 9.10
C SER A 287 -18.34 9.01 9.46
N THR A 288 -17.30 8.96 10.31
CA THR A 288 -16.52 10.15 10.65
C THR A 288 -15.74 10.68 9.45
N PHE A 289 -15.21 9.80 8.60
CA PHE A 289 -14.57 10.21 7.35
C PHE A 289 -15.54 10.95 6.43
N ILE A 290 -16.75 10.39 6.20
CA ILE A 290 -17.81 11.05 5.43
C ILE A 290 -18.17 12.40 6.07
N MET A 291 -18.30 12.46 7.39
CA MET A 291 -18.60 13.72 8.11
C MET A 291 -17.52 14.77 7.83
N GLY A 292 -16.23 14.39 7.87
CA GLY A 292 -15.12 15.30 7.55
C GLY A 292 -15.21 15.86 6.13
N ILE A 293 -15.59 15.03 5.15
CA ILE A 293 -15.83 15.49 3.76
C ILE A 293 -17.04 16.41 3.67
N LEU A 294 -18.18 16.05 4.29
CA LEU A 294 -19.39 16.87 4.26
C LEU A 294 -19.16 18.24 4.90
N ILE A 295 -18.48 18.30 6.05
CA ILE A 295 -18.10 19.56 6.66
C ILE A 295 -17.19 20.37 5.73
N SER A 296 -16.25 19.72 5.06
CA SER A 296 -15.38 20.39 4.07
C SER A 296 -16.16 20.94 2.86
N ILE A 297 -17.27 20.30 2.48
CA ILE A 297 -18.18 20.83 1.45
C ILE A 297 -18.88 22.10 1.96
N LEU A 298 -19.32 22.10 3.22
CA LEU A 298 -20.11 23.20 3.78
C LEU A 298 -19.26 24.45 4.03
N ILE A 299 -18.08 24.30 4.62
CA ILE A 299 -17.26 25.45 5.07
C ILE A 299 -15.96 25.64 4.32
N GLY A 300 -15.58 24.70 3.45
CA GLY A 300 -14.23 24.66 2.85
C GLY A 300 -13.92 25.88 1.96
N ARG A 301 -14.94 26.51 1.35
CA ARG A 301 -14.78 27.70 0.53
C ARG A 301 -14.39 28.92 1.39
N ASP A 302 -15.03 29.10 2.55
CA ASP A 302 -14.84 30.28 3.39
C ASP A 302 -13.74 30.05 4.44
N HIS A 303 -13.59 28.81 4.93
CA HIS A 303 -12.67 28.45 5.99
C HIS A 303 -11.82 27.20 5.63
N PRO A 304 -10.99 27.25 4.58
CA PRO A 304 -10.30 26.05 4.06
C PRO A 304 -9.35 25.40 5.08
N ILE A 305 -8.69 26.17 5.94
CA ILE A 305 -7.78 25.64 6.96
C ILE A 305 -8.57 24.92 8.06
N ILE A 306 -9.73 25.45 8.48
CA ILE A 306 -10.59 24.79 9.47
C ILE A 306 -11.17 23.50 8.87
N ALA A 307 -11.61 23.52 7.62
CA ALA A 307 -12.08 22.35 6.90
C ALA A 307 -10.99 21.27 6.82
N LEU A 308 -9.76 21.64 6.49
CA LEU A 308 -8.62 20.69 6.45
C LEU A 308 -8.33 20.10 7.84
N ALA A 309 -8.37 20.90 8.91
CA ALA A 309 -8.15 20.45 10.27
C ALA A 309 -9.23 19.44 10.72
N ILE A 310 -10.50 19.72 10.43
CA ILE A 310 -11.61 18.81 10.73
C ILE A 310 -11.47 17.53 9.91
N PHE A 311 -11.16 17.63 8.60
CA PHE A 311 -10.92 16.47 7.76
C PHE A 311 -9.75 15.62 8.29
N ALA A 312 -8.69 16.24 8.78
CA ALA A 312 -7.55 15.55 9.37
C ALA A 312 -7.94 14.81 10.67
N ILE A 313 -8.72 15.44 11.56
CA ILE A 313 -9.22 14.79 12.79
C ILE A 313 -10.11 13.60 12.45
N CYS A 314 -11.06 13.77 11.52
CA CYS A 314 -11.93 12.71 11.05
C CYS A 314 -11.15 11.57 10.39
N SER A 315 -10.07 11.89 9.68
CA SER A 315 -9.14 10.90 9.08
C SER A 315 -8.40 10.08 10.14
N VAL A 316 -8.04 10.66 11.30
CA VAL A 316 -7.47 9.91 12.43
C VAL A 316 -8.45 8.83 12.90
N ILE A 317 -9.71 9.17 13.10
CA ILE A 317 -10.74 8.22 13.54
C ILE A 317 -10.97 7.16 12.46
N GLY A 318 -11.00 7.55 11.19
CA GLY A 318 -11.06 6.64 10.03
C GLY A 318 -9.90 5.63 10.03
N GLY A 319 -8.67 6.12 10.21
CA GLY A 319 -7.48 5.29 10.25
C GLY A 319 -7.45 4.33 11.44
N LEU A 320 -7.80 4.79 12.65
CA LEU A 320 -7.91 3.93 13.83
C LEU A 320 -8.95 2.82 13.62
N GLY A 321 -10.14 3.18 13.14
CA GLY A 321 -11.27 2.26 13.02
C GLY A 321 -11.06 1.18 11.95
N THR A 322 -10.38 1.48 10.85
CA THR A 322 -10.17 0.52 9.74
C THR A 322 -8.82 -0.21 9.81
N SER A 323 -7.92 0.19 10.69
CA SER A 323 -6.51 -0.23 10.75
C SER A 323 -6.27 -1.75 10.77
N PHE A 324 -7.08 -2.48 11.51
CA PHE A 324 -6.93 -3.92 11.76
C PHE A 324 -7.86 -4.79 10.90
N VAL A 325 -8.81 -4.18 10.19
CA VAL A 325 -9.87 -4.93 9.49
C VAL A 325 -9.31 -5.77 8.34
N VAL A 326 -8.44 -5.20 7.51
CA VAL A 326 -7.78 -5.90 6.40
C VAL A 326 -6.94 -7.10 6.88
N PRO A 327 -6.01 -6.93 7.86
CA PRO A 327 -5.29 -8.07 8.42
C PRO A 327 -6.21 -9.16 8.98
N SER A 328 -7.36 -8.78 9.55
CA SER A 328 -8.33 -9.73 10.09
C SER A 328 -8.98 -10.58 8.99
N PHE A 329 -9.32 -9.99 7.85
CA PHE A 329 -9.83 -10.73 6.70
C PHE A 329 -8.78 -11.68 6.11
N PHE A 330 -7.50 -11.26 6.02
CA PHE A 330 -6.43 -12.16 5.60
C PHE A 330 -6.29 -13.36 6.52
N ASN A 331 -6.32 -13.13 7.83
CA ASN A 331 -6.26 -14.21 8.81
C ASN A 331 -7.46 -15.16 8.70
N ALA A 332 -8.68 -14.61 8.58
CA ALA A 332 -9.89 -15.41 8.40
C ALA A 332 -9.84 -16.25 7.11
N ALA A 333 -9.34 -15.69 6.01
CA ALA A 333 -9.18 -16.40 4.76
C ALA A 333 -8.31 -17.66 4.90
N THR A 334 -7.15 -17.51 5.55
CA THR A 334 -6.22 -18.62 5.74
C THR A 334 -6.76 -19.69 6.72
N GLN A 335 -7.58 -19.29 7.69
CA GLN A 335 -8.21 -20.23 8.64
C GLN A 335 -9.40 -20.98 8.05
N ARG A 336 -10.08 -20.41 7.06
CA ARG A 336 -11.29 -21.01 6.43
C ARG A 336 -10.99 -21.87 5.22
N SER A 337 -9.76 -21.86 4.73
CA SER A 337 -9.33 -22.61 3.55
C SER A 337 -8.51 -23.84 3.94
N SER A 338 -8.70 -24.94 3.22
CA SER A 338 -7.86 -26.13 3.27
C SER A 338 -6.56 -25.99 2.48
N LEU A 339 -6.43 -24.95 1.68
CA LEU A 339 -5.22 -24.67 0.88
C LEU A 339 -4.10 -24.09 1.76
N PRO A 340 -2.83 -24.26 1.38
CA PRO A 340 -1.72 -23.57 2.04
C PRO A 340 -1.93 -22.07 2.08
N SER A 341 -1.61 -21.42 3.23
CA SER A 341 -1.84 -19.98 3.45
C SER A 341 -1.25 -19.09 2.35
N ALA A 342 -0.09 -19.44 1.79
CA ALA A 342 0.54 -18.69 0.70
C ALA A 342 -0.32 -18.68 -0.57
N VAL A 343 -0.97 -19.81 -0.91
CA VAL A 343 -1.88 -19.94 -2.05
C VAL A 343 -3.12 -19.09 -1.86
N VAL A 344 -3.73 -19.18 -0.66
CA VAL A 344 -4.93 -18.38 -0.30
C VAL A 344 -4.64 -16.88 -0.41
N ILE A 345 -3.52 -16.43 0.15
CA ILE A 345 -3.09 -15.02 0.09
C ILE A 345 -2.84 -14.60 -1.37
N GLY A 346 -2.24 -15.47 -2.18
CA GLY A 346 -2.04 -15.24 -3.61
C GLY A 346 -3.35 -15.05 -4.36
N HIS A 347 -4.32 -15.95 -4.17
CA HIS A 347 -5.65 -15.87 -4.80
C HIS A 347 -6.39 -14.58 -4.43
N ILE A 348 -6.41 -14.23 -3.14
CA ILE A 348 -7.02 -13.00 -2.66
C ILE A 348 -6.29 -11.77 -3.24
N GLY A 349 -4.96 -11.81 -3.31
CA GLY A 349 -4.14 -10.76 -3.92
C GLY A 349 -4.50 -10.52 -5.39
N LEU A 350 -4.73 -11.57 -6.17
CA LEU A 350 -5.16 -11.46 -7.56
C LEU A 350 -6.53 -10.76 -7.68
N VAL A 351 -7.52 -11.23 -6.90
CA VAL A 351 -8.86 -10.64 -6.91
C VAL A 351 -8.83 -9.19 -6.44
N ASN A 352 -8.08 -8.90 -5.38
CA ASN A 352 -7.96 -7.53 -4.88
C ASN A 352 -7.33 -6.58 -5.89
N ASN A 353 -6.34 -7.00 -6.68
CA ASN A 353 -5.77 -6.13 -7.71
C ASN A 353 -6.83 -5.72 -8.75
N VAL A 354 -7.72 -6.64 -9.15
CA VAL A 354 -8.82 -6.34 -10.08
C VAL A 354 -9.84 -5.39 -9.46
N LEU A 355 -10.25 -5.66 -8.21
CA LEU A 355 -11.20 -4.82 -7.49
C LEU A 355 -10.64 -3.43 -7.20
N LEU A 356 -9.35 -3.33 -6.87
CA LEU A 356 -8.66 -2.06 -6.68
C LEU A 356 -8.55 -1.25 -7.97
N PHE A 357 -8.24 -1.90 -9.09
CA PHE A 357 -8.25 -1.25 -10.40
C PHE A 357 -9.62 -0.61 -10.66
N SER A 358 -10.69 -1.39 -10.52
CA SER A 358 -12.07 -0.92 -10.75
C SER A 358 -12.47 0.19 -9.79
N GLY A 359 -12.14 0.05 -8.50
CA GLY A 359 -12.45 1.05 -7.48
C GLY A 359 -11.75 2.39 -7.74
N LYS A 360 -10.46 2.38 -8.02
CA LYS A 360 -9.70 3.60 -8.37
C LYS A 360 -10.30 4.30 -9.58
N TRP A 361 -10.68 3.53 -10.59
CA TRP A 361 -11.30 4.06 -11.80
C TRP A 361 -12.65 4.72 -11.50
N ILE A 362 -13.50 4.06 -10.69
CA ILE A 362 -14.82 4.60 -10.28
C ILE A 362 -14.65 5.93 -9.54
N VAL A 363 -13.79 6.00 -8.53
CA VAL A 363 -13.56 7.25 -7.78
C VAL A 363 -13.00 8.36 -8.67
N ALA A 364 -12.06 8.03 -9.56
CA ALA A 364 -11.47 9.01 -10.46
C ALA A 364 -12.50 9.64 -11.41
N TRP A 365 -13.37 8.83 -12.00
CA TRP A 365 -14.39 9.33 -12.92
C TRP A 365 -15.57 9.99 -12.20
N THR A 366 -15.91 9.53 -10.99
CA THR A 366 -16.85 10.27 -10.13
C THR A 366 -16.29 11.66 -9.81
N ALA A 367 -14.99 11.76 -9.46
CA ALA A 367 -14.35 13.04 -9.21
C ALA A 367 -14.34 13.95 -10.45
N GLN A 368 -14.24 13.34 -11.65
CA GLN A 368 -14.24 14.09 -12.92
C GLN A 368 -15.62 14.63 -13.27
N PHE A 369 -16.68 13.84 -13.12
CA PHE A 369 -18.03 14.22 -13.53
C PHE A 369 -18.82 15.01 -12.47
N THR A 370 -18.38 14.95 -11.21
CA THR A 370 -19.04 15.65 -10.11
C THR A 370 -18.05 16.56 -9.37
N SER A 371 -17.46 16.08 -8.30
CA SER A 371 -16.38 16.74 -7.59
C SER A 371 -15.53 15.71 -6.83
N LEU A 372 -14.31 16.09 -6.48
CA LEU A 372 -13.44 15.24 -5.68
C LEU A 372 -14.04 14.98 -4.28
N ALA A 373 -14.76 15.94 -3.71
CA ALA A 373 -15.43 15.76 -2.43
C ALA A 373 -16.52 14.68 -2.49
N ILE A 374 -17.37 14.69 -3.54
CA ILE A 374 -18.40 13.66 -3.75
C ILE A 374 -17.75 12.28 -3.98
N ALA A 375 -16.72 12.22 -4.78
CA ALA A 375 -16.00 10.97 -5.05
C ALA A 375 -15.41 10.34 -3.77
N LEU A 376 -14.93 11.16 -2.84
CA LEU A 376 -14.37 10.70 -1.57
C LEU A 376 -15.45 10.20 -0.57
N LEU A 377 -16.74 10.36 -0.84
CA LEU A 377 -17.78 9.68 -0.06
C LEU A 377 -17.78 8.17 -0.31
N ILE A 378 -17.37 7.71 -1.52
CA ILE A 378 -17.37 6.29 -1.91
C ILE A 378 -16.53 5.45 -0.93
N PRO A 379 -15.24 5.75 -0.65
CA PRO A 379 -14.44 4.97 0.31
C PRO A 379 -15.03 4.96 1.73
N GLY A 380 -15.67 6.06 2.15
CA GLY A 380 -16.38 6.10 3.43
C GLY A 380 -17.59 5.16 3.47
N VAL A 381 -18.40 5.13 2.41
CA VAL A 381 -19.54 4.20 2.26
C VAL A 381 -19.04 2.75 2.21
N MET A 382 -17.97 2.48 1.48
CA MET A 382 -17.36 1.14 1.46
C MET A 382 -16.92 0.71 2.86
N ALA A 383 -16.27 1.58 3.64
CA ALA A 383 -15.90 1.25 5.01
C ALA A 383 -17.14 0.95 5.89
N ILE A 384 -18.22 1.72 5.76
CA ILE A 384 -19.51 1.48 6.48
C ILE A 384 -20.13 0.14 6.06
N SER A 385 -19.86 -0.37 4.86
CA SER A 385 -20.40 -1.63 4.33
C SER A 385 -19.68 -2.89 4.87
N VAL A 386 -18.56 -2.76 5.57
CA VAL A 386 -17.80 -3.89 6.14
C VAL A 386 -18.67 -4.84 7.00
N PRO A 387 -19.64 -4.38 7.80
CA PRO A 387 -20.53 -5.28 8.56
C PRO A 387 -21.25 -6.33 7.74
N LEU A 388 -21.55 -6.07 6.47
CA LEU A 388 -22.19 -7.03 5.56
C LEU A 388 -21.33 -8.29 5.35
N PHE A 389 -20.01 -8.17 5.53
CA PHE A 389 -19.02 -9.20 5.30
C PHE A 389 -18.41 -9.76 6.59
N SER A 390 -18.59 -9.09 7.73
CA SER A 390 -17.87 -9.36 8.98
C SER A 390 -18.17 -10.71 9.60
N ARG A 391 -19.29 -11.37 9.25
CA ARG A 391 -19.59 -12.75 9.65
C ARG A 391 -18.51 -13.72 9.16
N SER A 392 -17.85 -13.44 8.05
CA SER A 392 -16.75 -14.26 7.53
C SER A 392 -15.48 -14.18 8.40
N LEU A 393 -15.37 -13.23 9.32
CA LEU A 393 -14.25 -13.11 10.27
C LEU A 393 -14.30 -14.13 11.42
N VAL A 394 -15.45 -14.75 11.65
CA VAL A 394 -15.63 -15.78 12.70
C VAL A 394 -15.39 -17.15 12.08
N SER A 395 -14.65 -18.01 12.79
CA SER A 395 -14.38 -19.37 12.32
C SER A 395 -15.68 -20.19 12.32
N ARG A 396 -15.85 -21.10 11.33
CA ARG A 396 -17.02 -22.00 11.25
C ARG A 396 -17.21 -22.90 12.48
N ASN A 397 -16.14 -23.11 13.28
CA ASN A 397 -16.15 -24.00 14.44
C ASN A 397 -16.77 -23.38 15.71
N THR A 398 -17.21 -22.12 15.68
CA THR A 398 -17.84 -21.43 16.83
C THR A 398 -19.35 -21.24 16.65
N GLU A 399 -19.95 -21.79 15.60
CA GLU A 399 -21.41 -21.74 15.35
C GLU A 399 -22.15 -23.04 15.69
N ASN A 400 -21.48 -24.02 16.32
CA ASN A 400 -22.11 -25.25 16.86
C ASN A 400 -22.18 -25.26 18.37
#